data_4731101dcf13f84a67eeb3d76c35be4b
#
_entry.id   4731101dcf13f84a67eeb3d76c35be4b
#
_cell.length_a   1.000
_cell.length_b   1.000
_cell.length_c   1.000
_cell.angle_alpha   90.00
_cell.angle_beta   90.00
_cell.angle_gamma   90.00
#
_symmetry.space_group_name_H-M   'P 1'
#
loop_
_entity.id
_entity.type
_entity.pdbx_description
1 polymer ?
#
loop_
_entity_poly.entity_id
_entity_poly.type
_entity_poly.pdbx_seq_one_letter_code
_entity_poly.pdbx_strand_id
1 'polypeptide(L)'
;PFTFDEWGKGNVNNNRQETKHLSRAVTYEGEALYRKEVNVPETFKGKRLFLHVERTKKTTVFVDGKKIGSCDNVQTPHRYDLTEFLFPGKHTLTISVDNSRRHYPAGVFNSHAFTEHTQTNWNGMLGKIFLEAVSDPFVESVKLVPEPEKKSVTVCLTIRNSYKPETARI
;
A
#
# COMPACT_ATOMS: atom_id res chain seq x y z
N PRO A 1 17.00 -2.90 5.91
CA PRO A 1 17.44 -3.42 4.63
C PRO A 1 17.87 -4.86 4.83
N PHE A 2 17.34 -5.79 4.03
CA PHE A 2 17.78 -7.17 4.05
C PHE A 2 19.21 -7.25 3.51
N THR A 3 20.09 -7.97 4.19
CA THR A 3 21.42 -8.24 3.68
C THR A 3 21.35 -9.30 2.58
N PHE A 4 22.35 -9.33 1.70
CA PHE A 4 22.42 -10.30 0.61
C PHE A 4 22.40 -11.76 1.12
N ASP A 5 22.90 -11.99 2.32
CA ASP A 5 22.95 -13.31 2.96
C ASP A 5 21.57 -13.81 3.43
N GLU A 6 20.65 -12.92 3.76
CA GLU A 6 19.27 -13.29 4.08
C GLU A 6 18.48 -13.70 2.84
N TRP A 7 18.87 -13.21 1.66
CA TRP A 7 18.29 -13.61 0.37
C TRP A 7 18.75 -15.01 -0.07
N GLY A 8 19.87 -15.49 0.44
CA GLY A 8 20.45 -16.78 0.09
C GLY A 8 19.69 -18.01 0.58
N LYS A 9 18.62 -17.83 1.35
CA LYS A 9 17.81 -18.95 1.89
C LYS A 9 16.62 -19.34 1.01
N GLY A 10 16.38 -18.64 -0.09
CA GLY A 10 15.33 -18.97 -1.04
C GLY A 10 15.78 -19.99 -2.10
N ASN A 11 14.83 -20.56 -2.82
CA ASN A 11 15.10 -21.47 -3.92
C ASN A 11 15.81 -20.75 -5.08
N VAL A 12 16.93 -21.28 -5.52
CA VAL A 12 17.63 -20.79 -6.72
C VAL A 12 16.82 -21.18 -7.95
N ASN A 13 16.41 -20.20 -8.75
CA ASN A 13 15.73 -20.44 -9.99
C ASN A 13 16.73 -20.53 -11.16
N ASN A 14 17.13 -21.75 -11.50
CA ASN A 14 18.10 -22.00 -12.56
C ASN A 14 17.48 -22.04 -13.97
N ASN A 15 16.16 -22.02 -14.10
CA ASN A 15 15.47 -22.12 -15.38
C ASN A 15 15.10 -20.75 -16.00
N ARG A 16 15.74 -19.67 -15.56
CA ARG A 16 15.48 -18.32 -16.06
C ARG A 16 16.20 -18.07 -17.36
N GLN A 17 15.52 -17.40 -18.29
CA GLN A 17 16.13 -16.93 -19.53
C GLN A 17 17.09 -15.76 -19.30
N GLU A 18 16.76 -14.87 -18.37
CA GLU A 18 17.59 -13.75 -17.96
C GLU A 18 18.03 -13.95 -16.51
N THR A 19 19.33 -14.10 -16.28
CA THR A 19 19.93 -14.42 -14.99
C THR A 19 20.93 -13.37 -14.50
N LYS A 20 21.04 -12.22 -15.18
CA LYS A 20 22.00 -11.16 -14.85
C LYS A 20 21.33 -9.96 -14.18
N HIS A 21 21.44 -8.80 -14.77
CA HIS A 21 21.05 -7.53 -14.12
C HIS A 21 19.58 -7.41 -13.75
N LEU A 22 18.68 -7.98 -14.56
CA LEU A 22 17.25 -7.81 -14.42
C LEU A 22 16.57 -8.96 -13.73
N SER A 23 17.32 -10.02 -13.40
CA SER A 23 16.78 -11.22 -12.77
C SER A 23 17.34 -11.45 -11.37
N ARG A 24 16.49 -11.93 -10.47
CA ARG A 24 16.94 -12.39 -9.16
C ARG A 24 17.55 -13.77 -9.26
N ALA A 25 18.68 -13.99 -8.58
CA ALA A 25 19.25 -15.33 -8.42
C ALA A 25 18.39 -16.23 -7.55
N VAL A 26 17.63 -15.65 -6.61
CA VAL A 26 16.82 -16.35 -5.62
C VAL A 26 15.37 -15.88 -5.72
N THR A 27 14.44 -16.83 -5.68
CA THR A 27 12.99 -16.55 -5.64
C THR A 27 12.45 -16.83 -4.25
N TYR A 28 11.71 -15.87 -3.71
CA TYR A 28 10.95 -16.05 -2.47
C TYR A 28 9.47 -15.93 -2.76
N GLU A 29 8.68 -16.92 -2.32
CA GLU A 29 7.23 -16.88 -2.33
C GLU A 29 6.70 -17.19 -0.93
N GLY A 30 5.89 -16.30 -0.39
CA GLY A 30 5.35 -16.44 0.96
C GLY A 30 5.15 -15.11 1.67
N GLU A 31 4.90 -15.20 2.97
CA GLU A 31 4.63 -14.08 3.85
C GLU A 31 5.93 -13.53 4.45
N ALA A 32 6.08 -12.21 4.43
CA ALA A 32 7.13 -11.48 5.13
C ALA A 32 6.52 -10.45 6.08
N LEU A 33 7.03 -10.37 7.31
CA LEU A 33 6.57 -9.44 8.33
C LEU A 33 7.53 -8.27 8.48
N TYR A 34 6.99 -7.06 8.34
CA TYR A 34 7.68 -5.80 8.59
C TYR A 34 7.12 -5.18 9.86
N ARG A 35 7.96 -4.97 10.87
CA ARG A 35 7.57 -4.40 12.16
C ARG A 35 8.36 -3.13 12.45
N LYS A 36 7.68 -2.10 12.91
CA LYS A 36 8.30 -0.84 13.32
C LYS A 36 7.55 -0.22 14.50
N GLU A 37 8.30 0.28 15.49
CA GLU A 37 7.77 1.23 16.46
C GLU A 37 7.61 2.59 15.79
N VAL A 38 6.43 3.18 15.91
CA VAL A 38 6.10 4.51 15.40
C VAL A 38 5.67 5.40 16.57
N ASN A 39 6.13 6.65 16.56
CA ASN A 39 5.70 7.64 17.53
C ASN A 39 4.74 8.62 16.86
N VAL A 40 3.47 8.57 17.26
CA VAL A 40 2.42 9.46 16.75
C VAL A 40 2.48 10.78 17.53
N PRO A 41 2.72 11.92 16.86
CA PRO A 41 2.86 13.19 17.55
C PRO A 41 1.50 13.73 18.05
N GLU A 42 1.51 14.54 19.12
CA GLU A 42 0.31 15.20 19.66
C GLU A 42 -0.43 16.06 18.62
N THR A 43 0.29 16.59 17.64
CA THR A 43 -0.30 17.36 16.52
C THR A 43 -1.25 16.56 15.64
N PHE A 44 -1.28 15.21 15.79
CA PHE A 44 -2.19 14.32 15.06
C PHE A 44 -3.49 14.05 15.83
N LYS A 45 -3.57 14.50 17.08
CA LYS A 45 -4.79 14.37 17.91
C LYS A 45 -6.00 15.00 17.21
N GLY A 46 -7.10 14.24 17.15
CA GLY A 46 -8.35 14.68 16.50
C GLY A 46 -8.30 14.72 14.98
N LYS A 47 -7.22 14.27 14.34
CA LYS A 47 -7.13 14.10 12.89
C LYS A 47 -7.49 12.67 12.48
N ARG A 48 -7.86 12.50 11.22
CA ARG A 48 -7.95 11.17 10.62
C ARG A 48 -6.56 10.73 10.17
N LEU A 49 -6.25 9.45 10.44
CA LEU A 49 -4.93 8.89 10.18
C LEU A 49 -5.04 7.77 9.14
N PHE A 50 -4.29 7.89 8.06
CA PHE A 50 -4.24 6.88 7.02
C PHE A 50 -2.81 6.38 6.82
N LEU A 51 -2.67 5.05 6.74
CA LEU A 51 -1.43 4.42 6.28
C LEU A 51 -1.53 4.21 4.77
N HIS A 52 -0.52 4.69 4.05
CA HIS A 52 -0.33 4.44 2.64
C HIS A 52 0.85 3.49 2.43
N VAL A 53 0.65 2.49 1.56
CA VAL A 53 1.68 1.53 1.16
C VAL A 53 1.64 1.40 -0.36
N GLU A 54 2.70 1.87 -1.03
CA GLU A 54 2.79 1.87 -2.48
C GLU A 54 3.57 0.66 -3.00
N ARG A 55 3.19 0.18 -4.18
CA ARG A 55 3.86 -0.90 -4.92
C ARG A 55 4.20 -2.09 -4.04
N THR A 56 3.18 -2.81 -3.66
CA THR A 56 3.27 -4.01 -2.83
C THR A 56 2.38 -5.11 -3.37
N LYS A 57 2.57 -6.32 -2.89
CA LYS A 57 1.65 -7.44 -3.07
C LYS A 57 0.57 -7.37 -2.00
N LYS A 58 -0.13 -8.49 -1.72
CA LYS A 58 -1.12 -8.52 -0.65
C LYS A 58 -0.51 -8.06 0.66
N THR A 59 -1.14 -7.07 1.31
CA THR A 59 -0.76 -6.64 2.64
C THR A 59 -1.85 -6.93 3.67
N THR A 60 -1.44 -7.17 4.91
CA THR A 60 -2.30 -7.17 6.09
C THR A 60 -1.63 -6.28 7.14
N VAL A 61 -2.39 -5.32 7.66
CA VAL A 61 -1.89 -4.32 8.61
C VAL A 61 -2.38 -4.63 10.01
N PHE A 62 -1.48 -4.48 10.98
CA PHE A 62 -1.77 -4.61 12.41
C PHE A 62 -1.21 -3.38 13.14
N VAL A 63 -1.95 -2.89 14.12
CA VAL A 63 -1.51 -1.88 15.10
C VAL A 63 -1.59 -2.51 16.48
N ASP A 64 -0.48 -2.49 17.22
CA ASP A 64 -0.36 -3.09 18.56
C ASP A 64 -0.86 -4.53 18.64
N GLY A 65 -0.60 -5.31 17.57
CA GLY A 65 -1.04 -6.69 17.43
C GLY A 65 -2.49 -6.87 16.97
N LYS A 66 -3.31 -5.83 16.94
CA LYS A 66 -4.70 -5.89 16.45
C LYS A 66 -4.73 -5.76 14.93
N LYS A 67 -5.37 -6.71 14.25
CA LYS A 67 -5.57 -6.66 12.79
C LYS A 67 -6.52 -5.53 12.41
N ILE A 68 -6.10 -4.70 11.45
CA ILE A 68 -6.86 -3.57 10.92
C ILE A 68 -7.57 -3.95 9.63
N GLY A 69 -6.84 -4.54 8.69
CA GLY A 69 -7.38 -4.90 7.39
C GLY A 69 -6.37 -5.59 6.49
N SER A 70 -6.84 -5.98 5.30
CA SER A 70 -6.01 -6.57 4.24
C SER A 70 -6.40 -5.97 2.90
N CYS A 71 -5.43 -5.89 1.99
CA CYS A 71 -5.64 -5.47 0.61
C CYS A 71 -4.73 -6.30 -0.32
N ASP A 72 -5.27 -6.76 -1.45
CA ASP A 72 -4.57 -7.58 -2.45
C ASP A 72 -4.46 -6.92 -3.82
N ASN A 73 -4.81 -5.64 -3.92
CA ASN A 73 -4.69 -4.89 -5.15
C ASN A 73 -3.21 -4.66 -5.51
N VAL A 74 -2.78 -5.12 -6.70
CA VAL A 74 -1.38 -4.96 -7.16
C VAL A 74 -1.15 -3.71 -8.00
N GLN A 75 -2.19 -2.96 -8.33
CA GLN A 75 -2.13 -1.83 -9.27
C GLN A 75 -2.20 -0.48 -8.60
N THR A 76 -2.86 -0.40 -7.43
CA THR A 76 -3.05 0.86 -6.70
C THR A 76 -2.40 0.81 -5.32
N PRO A 77 -1.99 1.96 -4.76
CA PRO A 77 -1.55 2.01 -3.38
C PRO A 77 -2.60 1.46 -2.41
N HIS A 78 -2.16 0.72 -1.42
CA HIS A 78 -3.02 0.31 -0.32
C HIS A 78 -3.18 1.47 0.66
N ARG A 79 -4.42 1.74 1.08
CA ARG A 79 -4.74 2.77 2.06
C ARG A 79 -5.56 2.16 3.19
N TYR A 80 -5.11 2.35 4.42
CA TYR A 80 -5.75 1.85 5.63
C TYR A 80 -6.13 3.00 6.54
N ASP A 81 -7.38 3.06 6.96
CA ASP A 81 -7.83 4.01 7.98
C ASP A 81 -7.43 3.49 9.37
N LEU A 82 -6.52 4.21 10.01
CA LEU A 82 -5.99 3.90 11.33
C LEU A 82 -6.51 4.85 12.41
N THR A 83 -7.49 5.67 12.11
CA THR A 83 -7.99 6.74 12.98
C THR A 83 -8.41 6.24 14.37
N GLU A 84 -9.06 5.08 14.43
CA GLU A 84 -9.53 4.50 15.70
C GLU A 84 -8.47 3.66 16.43
N PHE A 85 -7.26 3.53 15.85
CA PHE A 85 -6.24 2.62 16.35
C PHE A 85 -4.93 3.32 16.70
N LEU A 86 -4.68 4.50 16.14
CA LEU A 86 -3.49 5.28 16.41
C LEU A 86 -3.84 6.56 17.15
N PHE A 87 -3.29 6.70 18.35
CA PHE A 87 -3.40 7.89 19.20
C PHE A 87 -2.01 8.48 19.39
N PRO A 88 -1.88 9.74 19.87
CA PRO A 88 -0.57 10.27 20.26
C PRO A 88 0.17 9.35 21.21
N GLY A 89 1.43 9.05 20.89
CA GLY A 89 2.28 8.14 21.66
C GLY A 89 2.94 7.06 20.80
N LYS A 90 3.49 6.06 21.48
CA LYS A 90 4.22 4.95 20.85
C LYS A 90 3.28 3.80 20.52
N HIS A 91 3.37 3.32 19.28
CA HIS A 91 2.63 2.18 18.76
C HIS A 91 3.53 1.24 17.98
N THR A 92 3.18 -0.02 17.90
CA THR A 92 3.82 -0.99 17.04
C THR A 92 3.00 -1.20 15.78
N LEU A 93 3.52 -0.75 14.64
CA LEU A 93 2.96 -1.03 13.33
C LEU A 93 3.59 -2.30 12.76
N THR A 94 2.76 -3.27 12.37
CA THR A 94 3.20 -4.48 11.67
C THR A 94 2.45 -4.59 10.34
N ILE A 95 3.21 -4.81 9.27
CA ILE A 95 2.68 -5.04 7.92
C ILE A 95 3.16 -6.41 7.47
N SER A 96 2.22 -7.33 7.25
CA SER A 96 2.48 -8.58 6.55
C SER A 96 2.37 -8.35 5.06
N VAL A 97 3.35 -8.79 4.29
CA VAL A 97 3.32 -8.78 2.82
C VAL A 97 3.40 -10.23 2.34
N ASP A 98 2.38 -10.70 1.63
CA ASP A 98 2.34 -12.05 1.06
C ASP A 98 2.29 -11.97 -0.47
N ASN A 99 3.33 -12.47 -1.13
CA ASN A 99 3.44 -12.50 -2.58
C ASN A 99 3.00 -13.85 -3.19
N SER A 100 2.41 -14.73 -2.41
CA SER A 100 1.94 -16.03 -2.88
C SER A 100 0.87 -15.89 -3.97
N ARG A 101 0.99 -16.69 -4.99
CA ARG A 101 0.03 -16.73 -6.12
C ARG A 101 -1.39 -17.09 -5.72
N ARG A 102 -1.57 -17.82 -4.60
CA ARG A 102 -2.87 -18.22 -4.06
C ARG A 102 -3.86 -17.08 -3.82
N HIS A 103 -3.37 -15.84 -3.72
CA HIS A 103 -4.20 -14.66 -3.46
C HIS A 103 -4.74 -14.00 -4.73
N TYR A 104 -4.36 -14.49 -5.91
CA TYR A 104 -4.62 -13.81 -7.16
C TYR A 104 -5.20 -14.76 -8.22
N PRO A 105 -6.09 -14.29 -9.09
CA PRO A 105 -6.57 -15.10 -10.21
C PRO A 105 -5.43 -15.43 -11.17
N ALA A 106 -5.48 -16.63 -11.75
CA ALA A 106 -4.43 -17.14 -12.65
C ALA A 106 -4.09 -16.21 -13.82
N GLY A 107 -5.07 -15.46 -14.32
CA GLY A 107 -4.88 -14.53 -15.43
C GLY A 107 -3.88 -13.40 -15.18
N VAL A 108 -3.60 -13.05 -13.93
CA VAL A 108 -2.61 -11.99 -13.62
C VAL A 108 -1.18 -12.50 -13.57
N PHE A 109 -0.94 -13.82 -13.60
CA PHE A 109 0.42 -14.37 -13.44
C PHE A 109 1.33 -14.10 -14.63
N ASN A 110 0.74 -13.83 -15.81
CA ASN A 110 1.48 -13.40 -17.00
C ASN A 110 1.64 -11.88 -17.10
N SER A 111 1.11 -11.12 -16.16
CA SER A 111 1.29 -9.66 -16.12
C SER A 111 2.68 -9.29 -15.59
N HIS A 112 3.12 -8.07 -15.86
CA HIS A 112 4.40 -7.55 -15.34
C HIS A 112 4.48 -7.52 -13.80
N ALA A 113 3.35 -7.63 -13.10
CA ALA A 113 3.34 -7.70 -11.64
C ALA A 113 3.82 -9.07 -11.11
N PHE A 114 3.79 -10.14 -11.92
CA PHE A 114 4.10 -11.51 -11.51
C PHE A 114 5.06 -12.24 -12.41
N THR A 115 5.18 -11.85 -13.71
CA THR A 115 6.05 -12.56 -14.64
C THR A 115 7.53 -12.34 -14.33
N GLU A 116 8.32 -13.37 -14.57
CA GLU A 116 9.78 -13.33 -14.50
C GLU A 116 10.42 -13.35 -15.90
N HIS A 117 9.62 -13.30 -16.96
CA HIS A 117 10.11 -13.47 -18.34
C HIS A 117 10.79 -12.23 -18.90
N THR A 118 10.38 -11.04 -18.50
CA THR A 118 10.87 -9.77 -19.05
C THR A 118 11.78 -9.03 -18.08
N GLN A 119 11.51 -9.11 -16.78
CA GLN A 119 12.26 -8.45 -15.73
C GLN A 119 12.04 -9.17 -14.41
N THR A 120 12.85 -8.83 -13.41
CA THR A 120 12.68 -9.38 -12.07
C THR A 120 11.31 -9.01 -11.51
N ASN A 121 10.54 -10.03 -11.10
CA ASN A 121 9.32 -9.80 -10.33
C ASN A 121 9.68 -9.20 -8.97
N TRP A 122 9.08 -8.07 -8.66
CA TRP A 122 9.31 -7.37 -7.39
C TRP A 122 8.49 -7.98 -6.24
N ASN A 123 9.05 -7.92 -5.05
CA ASN A 123 8.43 -8.37 -3.80
C ASN A 123 8.67 -7.34 -2.69
N GLY A 124 7.86 -7.43 -1.64
CA GLY A 124 7.91 -6.50 -0.52
C GLY A 124 7.20 -5.18 -0.82
N MET A 125 7.61 -4.13 -0.12
CA MET A 125 7.09 -2.77 -0.28
C MET A 125 8.15 -1.93 -0.97
N LEU A 126 7.96 -1.61 -2.25
CA LEU A 126 8.95 -0.93 -3.08
C LEU A 126 8.71 0.57 -3.23
N GLY A 127 7.50 1.02 -2.95
CA GLY A 127 7.13 2.42 -3.02
C GLY A 127 7.23 3.14 -1.68
N LYS A 128 6.55 4.25 -1.59
CA LYS A 128 6.47 5.04 -0.36
C LYS A 128 5.60 4.33 0.67
N ILE A 129 6.01 4.44 1.94
CA ILE A 129 5.23 4.04 3.11
C ILE A 129 5.18 5.26 4.03
N PHE A 130 3.98 5.76 4.29
CA PHE A 130 3.82 6.93 5.14
C PHE A 130 2.47 6.94 5.87
N LEU A 131 2.44 7.66 7.00
CA LEU A 131 1.21 8.03 7.69
C LEU A 131 0.81 9.42 7.24
N GLU A 132 -0.43 9.56 6.82
CA GLU A 132 -1.08 10.82 6.48
C GLU A 132 -2.05 11.20 7.60
N ALA A 133 -1.96 12.43 8.07
CA ALA A 133 -2.90 13.00 9.04
C ALA A 133 -3.68 14.13 8.39
N VAL A 134 -4.99 13.95 8.23
CA VAL A 134 -5.88 14.94 7.62
C VAL A 134 -6.91 15.46 8.61
N SER A 135 -7.31 16.71 8.44
CA SER A 135 -8.40 17.30 9.22
C SER A 135 -9.73 16.64 8.88
N ASP A 136 -10.71 16.71 9.75
CA ASP A 136 -12.08 16.31 9.50
C ASP A 136 -12.95 17.58 9.49
N PRO A 137 -13.68 17.92 8.41
CA PRO A 137 -13.82 17.17 7.15
C PRO A 137 -12.60 17.28 6.20
N PHE A 138 -12.52 16.38 5.24
CA PHE A 138 -11.47 16.39 4.21
C PHE A 138 -12.01 15.99 2.82
N VAL A 139 -11.31 16.46 1.77
CA VAL A 139 -11.59 16.04 0.39
C VAL A 139 -10.98 14.67 0.16
N GLU A 140 -11.82 13.65 -0.01
CA GLU A 140 -11.38 12.27 -0.25
C GLU A 140 -10.98 12.04 -1.71
N SER A 141 -11.73 12.63 -2.64
CA SER A 141 -11.42 12.53 -4.07
C SER A 141 -11.87 13.75 -4.85
N VAL A 142 -11.17 14.01 -5.93
CA VAL A 142 -11.50 15.04 -6.91
C VAL A 142 -11.57 14.37 -8.28
N LYS A 143 -12.72 14.51 -8.97
CA LYS A 143 -12.88 14.08 -10.35
C LYS A 143 -13.10 15.30 -11.23
N LEU A 144 -12.25 15.45 -12.25
CA LEU A 144 -12.37 16.49 -13.25
C LEU A 144 -12.99 15.91 -14.52
N VAL A 145 -14.05 16.53 -15.02
CA VAL A 145 -14.71 16.14 -16.27
C VAL A 145 -14.62 17.34 -17.22
N PRO A 146 -13.64 17.36 -18.15
CA PRO A 146 -13.49 18.44 -19.12
C PRO A 146 -14.58 18.34 -20.21
N GLU A 147 -15.11 19.50 -20.60
CA GLU A 147 -16.02 19.69 -21.73
C GLU A 147 -15.38 20.68 -22.72
N PRO A 148 -14.48 20.21 -23.61
CA PRO A 148 -13.68 21.09 -24.47
C PRO A 148 -14.52 22.00 -25.37
N GLU A 149 -15.64 21.51 -25.89
CA GLU A 149 -16.53 22.27 -26.76
C GLU A 149 -17.15 23.48 -26.03
N LYS A 150 -17.44 23.32 -24.73
CA LYS A 150 -17.97 24.38 -23.88
C LYS A 150 -16.88 25.20 -23.19
N LYS A 151 -15.59 24.86 -23.39
CA LYS A 151 -14.44 25.45 -22.68
C LYS A 151 -14.64 25.49 -21.16
N SER A 152 -15.20 24.39 -20.59
CA SER A 152 -15.53 24.27 -19.18
C SER A 152 -15.00 22.95 -18.60
N VAL A 153 -14.88 22.92 -17.27
CA VAL A 153 -14.54 21.72 -16.51
C VAL A 153 -15.52 21.60 -15.35
N THR A 154 -16.19 20.44 -15.27
CA THR A 154 -16.99 20.11 -14.09
C THR A 154 -16.08 19.46 -13.05
N VAL A 155 -16.06 20.03 -11.84
CA VAL A 155 -15.28 19.50 -10.70
C VAL A 155 -16.26 18.79 -9.76
N CYS A 156 -16.07 17.47 -9.60
CA CYS A 156 -16.83 16.67 -8.65
C CYS A 156 -15.93 16.37 -7.44
N LEU A 157 -16.36 16.77 -6.25
CA LEU A 157 -15.64 16.55 -4.99
C LEU A 157 -16.38 15.50 -4.16
N THR A 158 -15.64 14.53 -3.61
CA THR A 158 -16.12 13.68 -2.53
C THR A 158 -15.53 14.19 -1.24
N ILE A 159 -16.39 14.67 -0.33
CA ILE A 159 -15.97 15.17 0.99
C ILE A 159 -16.38 14.13 2.03
N ARG A 160 -15.43 13.69 2.84
CA ARG A 160 -15.67 12.87 4.03
C ARG A 160 -15.79 13.77 5.25
N ASN A 161 -16.81 13.51 6.05
CA ASN A 161 -17.08 14.23 7.29
C ASN A 161 -17.57 13.24 8.34
N SER A 162 -17.02 13.26 9.54
CA SER A 162 -17.49 12.47 10.69
C SER A 162 -18.68 13.10 11.38
N TYR A 163 -18.96 14.37 11.10
CA TYR A 163 -20.09 15.12 11.64
C TYR A 163 -21.31 15.08 10.70
N LYS A 164 -22.48 15.50 11.21
CA LYS A 164 -23.68 15.60 10.39
C LYS A 164 -23.44 16.48 9.16
N PRO A 165 -24.08 16.16 8.02
CA PRO A 165 -23.87 16.91 6.79
C PRO A 165 -24.24 18.38 7.00
N GLU A 166 -23.26 19.25 6.88
CA GLU A 166 -23.44 20.69 6.78
C GLU A 166 -23.28 21.11 5.31
N THR A 167 -24.00 22.16 4.91
CA THR A 167 -23.90 22.69 3.56
C THR A 167 -22.52 23.32 3.37
N ALA A 168 -21.67 22.72 2.53
CA ALA A 168 -20.41 23.32 2.14
C ALA A 168 -20.67 24.37 1.04
N ARG A 169 -20.22 25.60 1.25
CA ARG A 169 -20.08 26.58 0.15
C ARG A 169 -18.68 26.43 -0.43
N ILE A 170 -18.62 26.23 -1.73
CA ILE A 170 -17.37 26.23 -2.52
C ILE A 170 -17.25 27.59 -3.19
#